data_2a038cae123d8ddadc0c99b1939b9139
#
_entry.id   2a038cae123d8ddadc0c99b1939b9139
#
_cell.length_a   1.000
_cell.length_b   1.000
_cell.length_c   1.000
_cell.angle_alpha   90.00
_cell.angle_beta   90.00
_cell.angle_gamma   90.00
#
_symmetry.space_group_name_H-M   'P 1'
#
loop_
_entity.id
_entity.type
_entity.pdbx_description
1 polymer ?
#
loop_
_entity_poly.entity_id
_entity_poly.type
_entity_poly.pdbx_seq_one_letter_code
_entity_poly.pdbx_strand_id
1 'polypeptide(L)'
;MASGFDALAAAIPQLAGCALVLDHPHYLVVDKPSGLLSQPGLGSHQRDSLITRLQDCCPELRLVHRLDRDTSGLILVARNQISLRSLSALFAARRVHKLYLADVVSPLLGRRGIIHLPLARLQRHPPVYGPHPDGKPCCTLWRKCTQSTDCTRLWLRPLTGRSHQLRAHLAAVGAPIHADRIYAPSDVQGPMHLHAHALSFRDPFDQRRVRVRSVLPSWAQADWAQAEKLRFAGMG
;
A
#
# COMPACT_ATOMS: atom_id res chain seq x y z
N MET A 1 0.30 36.07 -5.22
CA MET A 1 -0.62 34.93 -5.52
C MET A 1 0.05 33.68 -4.95
N ALA A 2 -0.57 33.04 -3.96
CA ALA A 2 -0.08 31.78 -3.42
C ALA A 2 0.09 30.81 -4.59
N SER A 3 1.23 30.11 -4.66
CA SER A 3 1.45 29.10 -5.71
C SER A 3 0.36 28.05 -5.58
N GLY A 4 -0.11 27.45 -6.68
CA GLY A 4 -1.14 26.40 -6.65
C GLY A 4 -0.77 25.21 -5.74
N PHE A 5 0.46 25.16 -5.26
CA PHE A 5 1.03 24.18 -4.34
C PHE A 5 0.72 24.46 -2.87
N ASP A 6 0.68 25.74 -2.46
CA ASP A 6 0.30 26.11 -1.07
C ASP A 6 -1.20 25.82 -0.85
N ALA A 7 -2.03 26.04 -1.90
CA ALA A 7 -3.44 25.69 -1.90
C ALA A 7 -3.66 24.17 -1.78
N LEU A 8 -2.82 23.36 -2.46
CA LEU A 8 -2.92 21.91 -2.41
C LEU A 8 -2.55 21.34 -1.03
N ALA A 9 -1.48 21.84 -0.41
CA ALA A 9 -1.08 21.43 0.94
C ALA A 9 -2.17 21.73 1.98
N ALA A 10 -2.89 22.84 1.83
CA ALA A 10 -4.03 23.20 2.67
C ALA A 10 -5.30 22.38 2.36
N ALA A 11 -5.49 21.95 1.12
CA ALA A 11 -6.68 21.20 0.68
C ALA A 11 -6.63 19.70 1.01
N ILE A 12 -5.46 19.08 0.96
CA ILE A 12 -5.34 17.60 1.19
C ILE A 12 -5.89 17.16 2.55
N PRO A 13 -5.65 17.83 3.68
CA PRO A 13 -6.24 17.45 4.96
C PRO A 13 -7.78 17.49 4.95
N GLN A 14 -8.39 18.28 4.07
CA GLN A 14 -9.85 18.41 3.91
C GLN A 14 -10.42 17.29 3.00
N LEU A 15 -9.58 16.50 2.32
CA LEU A 15 -9.99 15.39 1.47
C LEU A 15 -10.29 14.14 2.30
N ALA A 16 -11.35 14.21 3.12
CA ALA A 16 -11.98 13.10 3.84
C ALA A 16 -11.03 11.93 4.20
N GLY A 17 -10.20 12.11 5.22
CA GLY A 17 -9.32 11.07 5.78
C GLY A 17 -7.98 10.86 5.05
N CYS A 18 -7.68 11.62 3.98
CA CYS A 18 -6.35 11.65 3.38
C CYS A 18 -5.41 12.57 4.17
N ALA A 19 -4.13 12.24 4.25
CA ALA A 19 -3.12 13.09 4.85
C ALA A 19 -1.93 13.30 3.90
N LEU A 20 -1.46 14.54 3.79
CA LEU A 20 -0.20 14.84 3.12
C LEU A 20 0.96 14.49 4.07
N VAL A 21 1.82 13.55 3.64
CA VAL A 21 2.95 13.07 4.45
C VAL A 21 4.26 13.68 4.01
N LEU A 22 4.42 13.92 2.71
CA LEU A 22 5.57 14.59 2.13
C LEU A 22 5.12 15.48 0.97
N ASP A 23 5.55 16.73 1.02
CA ASP A 23 5.44 17.68 -0.09
C ASP A 23 6.82 17.90 -0.72
N HIS A 24 6.94 17.57 -2.02
CA HIS A 24 8.17 17.71 -2.78
C HIS A 24 7.90 18.45 -4.12
N PRO A 25 8.81 19.26 -4.66
CA PRO A 25 8.59 20.00 -5.92
C PRO A 25 8.15 19.15 -7.12
N HIS A 26 8.46 17.86 -7.12
CA HIS A 26 8.15 16.95 -8.23
C HIS A 26 7.08 15.90 -7.88
N TYR A 27 6.76 15.67 -6.60
CA TYR A 27 5.81 14.65 -6.18
C TYR A 27 5.24 14.92 -4.78
N LEU A 28 4.19 14.20 -4.45
CA LEU A 28 3.61 14.14 -3.12
C LEU A 28 3.67 12.69 -2.61
N VAL A 29 3.73 12.52 -1.31
CA VAL A 29 3.37 11.26 -0.66
C VAL A 29 2.14 11.51 0.20
N VAL A 30 1.07 10.78 -0.11
CA VAL A 30 -0.23 10.92 0.55
C VAL A 30 -0.53 9.63 1.29
N ASP A 31 -1.06 9.73 2.49
CA ASP A 31 -1.63 8.60 3.23
C ASP A 31 -3.10 8.44 2.82
N LYS A 32 -3.42 7.32 2.19
CA LYS A 32 -4.76 6.99 1.71
C LYS A 32 -5.53 6.22 2.79
N PRO A 33 -6.76 6.61 3.13
CA PRO A 33 -7.59 5.82 4.04
C PRO A 33 -7.99 4.48 3.42
N SER A 34 -8.33 3.50 4.27
CA SER A 34 -9.03 2.29 3.85
C SER A 34 -10.40 2.64 3.27
N GLY A 35 -10.90 1.87 2.31
CA GLY A 35 -12.20 2.05 1.67
C GLY A 35 -12.21 3.01 0.47
N LEU A 36 -11.21 3.90 0.32
CA LEU A 36 -11.10 4.80 -0.82
C LEU A 36 -10.36 4.13 -1.98
N LEU A 37 -10.91 4.23 -3.20
CA LEU A 37 -10.22 3.80 -4.41
C LEU A 37 -8.98 4.67 -4.67
N SER A 38 -7.91 4.11 -5.22
CA SER A 38 -6.76 4.90 -5.68
C SER A 38 -7.09 5.68 -6.96
N GLN A 39 -7.81 5.04 -7.87
CA GLN A 39 -8.27 5.60 -9.15
C GLN A 39 -9.69 5.14 -9.43
N PRO A 40 -10.45 5.82 -10.30
CA PRO A 40 -11.80 5.39 -10.66
C PRO A 40 -11.86 3.94 -11.09
N GLY A 41 -12.90 3.23 -10.62
CA GLY A 41 -13.22 1.88 -11.04
C GLY A 41 -14.16 1.87 -12.27
N LEU A 42 -14.74 0.71 -12.51
CA LEU A 42 -15.71 0.54 -13.59
C LEU A 42 -17.12 0.93 -13.10
N GLY A 43 -17.78 1.81 -13.85
CA GLY A 43 -19.15 2.25 -13.55
C GLY A 43 -19.21 3.60 -12.82
N SER A 44 -20.39 4.24 -12.89
CA SER A 44 -20.62 5.60 -12.40
C SER A 44 -20.48 5.74 -10.88
N HIS A 45 -20.79 4.68 -10.14
CA HIS A 45 -20.71 4.62 -8.67
C HIS A 45 -19.27 4.45 -8.13
N GLN A 46 -18.27 4.25 -8.99
CA GLN A 46 -16.86 4.08 -8.61
C GLN A 46 -15.98 5.22 -9.13
N ARG A 47 -16.53 6.39 -9.31
CA ARG A 47 -15.77 7.58 -9.77
C ARG A 47 -14.95 8.22 -8.65
N ASP A 48 -15.47 8.20 -7.42
CA ASP A 48 -14.77 8.77 -6.27
C ASP A 48 -13.51 7.97 -5.96
N SER A 49 -12.37 8.64 -5.99
CA SER A 49 -11.06 8.03 -5.76
C SER A 49 -10.05 9.06 -5.28
N LEU A 50 -8.93 8.59 -4.72
CA LEU A 50 -7.86 9.49 -4.29
C LEU A 50 -7.45 10.45 -5.42
N ILE A 51 -7.20 9.91 -6.63
CA ILE A 51 -6.69 10.77 -7.71
C ILE A 51 -7.74 11.77 -8.20
N THR A 52 -9.03 11.42 -8.26
CA THR A 52 -10.07 12.38 -8.65
C THR A 52 -10.17 13.51 -7.65
N ARG A 53 -10.20 13.20 -6.36
CA ARG A 53 -10.20 14.22 -5.29
C ARG A 53 -8.98 15.13 -5.35
N LEU A 54 -7.79 14.58 -5.60
CA LEU A 54 -6.56 15.38 -5.75
C LEU A 54 -6.58 16.24 -7.03
N GLN A 55 -7.15 15.73 -8.11
CA GLN A 55 -7.26 16.43 -9.40
C GLN A 55 -8.30 17.56 -9.38
N ASP A 56 -9.30 17.50 -8.51
CA ASP A 56 -10.22 18.62 -8.28
C ASP A 56 -9.47 19.86 -7.75
N CYS A 57 -8.38 19.65 -6.98
CA CYS A 57 -7.52 20.73 -6.49
C CYS A 57 -6.36 21.06 -7.45
N CYS A 58 -5.81 20.06 -8.12
CA CYS A 58 -4.67 20.18 -9.03
C CYS A 58 -4.77 19.15 -10.17
N PRO A 59 -5.31 19.53 -11.34
CA PRO A 59 -5.60 18.61 -12.44
C PRO A 59 -4.38 17.88 -13.04
N GLU A 60 -3.18 18.39 -12.82
CA GLU A 60 -1.94 17.82 -13.33
C GLU A 60 -1.44 16.60 -12.54
N LEU A 61 -1.96 16.35 -11.35
CA LEU A 61 -1.52 15.25 -10.50
C LEU A 61 -1.79 13.89 -11.14
N ARG A 62 -0.84 12.97 -11.00
CA ARG A 62 -0.89 11.62 -11.57
C ARG A 62 -0.44 10.59 -10.56
N LEU A 63 -1.16 9.47 -10.48
CA LEU A 63 -0.72 8.33 -9.68
C LEU A 63 0.51 7.66 -10.29
N VAL A 64 1.53 7.44 -9.48
CA VAL A 64 2.70 6.65 -9.86
C VAL A 64 2.45 5.15 -9.69
N HIS A 65 1.70 4.80 -8.65
CA HIS A 65 1.29 3.42 -8.36
C HIS A 65 -0.09 3.43 -7.68
N ARG A 66 -0.61 2.26 -7.36
CA ARG A 66 -1.92 2.11 -6.72
C ARG A 66 -1.86 1.20 -5.51
N LEU A 67 -2.77 1.43 -4.57
CA LEU A 67 -3.19 0.50 -3.53
C LEU A 67 -4.59 -0.02 -3.84
N ASP A 68 -4.94 -1.18 -3.32
CA ASP A 68 -6.32 -1.68 -3.37
C ASP A 68 -7.25 -0.75 -2.56
N ARG A 69 -8.55 -0.80 -2.82
CA ARG A 69 -9.54 0.05 -2.15
C ARG A 69 -9.40 0.00 -0.63
N ASP A 70 -9.35 -1.21 -0.08
CA ASP A 70 -9.38 -1.45 1.36
C ASP A 70 -7.97 -1.42 2.02
N THR A 71 -6.90 -1.34 1.21
CA THR A 71 -5.54 -1.10 1.70
C THR A 71 -5.35 0.37 2.01
N SER A 72 -4.95 0.69 3.24
CA SER A 72 -4.56 2.05 3.65
C SER A 72 -3.07 2.31 3.50
N GLY A 73 -2.65 3.56 3.62
CA GLY A 73 -1.25 3.96 3.72
C GLY A 73 -0.69 4.69 2.50
N LEU A 74 0.61 4.73 2.39
CA LEU A 74 1.36 5.63 1.51
C LEU A 74 1.17 5.35 0.02
N ILE A 75 0.84 6.40 -0.70
CA ILE A 75 0.81 6.45 -2.16
C ILE A 75 1.69 7.60 -2.66
N LEU A 76 2.49 7.33 -3.69
CA LEU A 76 3.30 8.33 -4.39
C LEU A 76 2.50 8.90 -5.55
N VAL A 77 2.40 10.22 -5.61
CA VAL A 77 1.67 11.00 -6.62
C VAL A 77 2.64 11.96 -7.29
N ALA A 78 2.74 11.91 -8.61
CA ALA A 78 3.56 12.81 -9.40
C ALA A 78 2.82 14.13 -9.64
N ARG A 79 3.54 15.26 -9.61
CA ARG A 79 2.95 16.59 -9.84
C ARG A 79 2.67 16.88 -11.31
N ASN A 80 3.34 16.18 -12.22
CA ASN A 80 3.17 16.37 -13.67
C ASN A 80 3.65 15.12 -14.43
N GLN A 81 3.52 15.15 -15.76
CA GLN A 81 3.85 14.04 -16.64
C GLN A 81 5.36 13.70 -16.66
N ILE A 82 6.24 14.69 -16.51
CA ILE A 82 7.69 14.46 -16.48
C ILE A 82 8.04 13.68 -15.19
N SER A 83 7.54 14.16 -14.07
CA SER A 83 7.72 13.50 -12.77
C SER A 83 7.13 12.09 -12.76
N LEU A 84 5.96 11.89 -13.39
CA LEU A 84 5.34 10.57 -13.53
C LEU A 84 6.26 9.58 -14.24
N ARG A 85 6.87 9.98 -15.36
CA ARG A 85 7.80 9.12 -16.12
C ARG A 85 9.00 8.69 -15.28
N SER A 86 9.66 9.68 -14.63
CA SER A 86 10.84 9.42 -13.80
C SER A 86 10.54 8.49 -12.60
N LEU A 87 9.44 8.74 -11.91
CA LEU A 87 9.03 7.94 -10.75
C LEU A 87 8.53 6.54 -11.17
N SER A 88 7.77 6.42 -12.26
CA SER A 88 7.32 5.14 -12.79
C SER A 88 8.49 4.24 -13.22
N ALA A 89 9.57 4.82 -13.74
CA ALA A 89 10.79 4.09 -14.06
C ALA A 89 11.42 3.43 -12.81
N LEU A 90 11.36 4.08 -11.64
CA LEU A 90 11.83 3.50 -10.37
C LEU A 90 10.99 2.27 -9.96
N PHE A 91 9.65 2.33 -10.14
CA PHE A 91 8.77 1.20 -9.87
C PHE A 91 9.02 0.04 -10.84
N ALA A 92 9.16 0.33 -12.13
CA ALA A 92 9.47 -0.66 -13.16
C ALA A 92 10.81 -1.36 -12.87
N ALA A 93 11.83 -0.60 -12.46
CA ALA A 93 13.14 -1.09 -12.08
C ALA A 93 13.20 -1.72 -10.67
N ARG A 94 12.08 -1.77 -9.93
CA ARG A 94 11.98 -2.27 -8.53
C ARG A 94 12.92 -1.55 -7.56
N ARG A 95 13.20 -0.28 -7.80
CA ARG A 95 14.06 0.58 -6.95
C ARG A 95 13.28 1.30 -5.85
N VAL A 96 11.97 1.12 -5.76
CA VAL A 96 11.13 1.60 -4.66
C VAL A 96 10.91 0.45 -3.68
N HIS A 97 11.45 0.59 -2.48
CA HIS A 97 11.24 -0.35 -1.38
C HIS A 97 9.94 0.02 -0.66
N LYS A 98 9.10 -0.97 -0.44
CA LYS A 98 7.80 -0.84 0.21
C LYS A 98 7.77 -1.71 1.45
N LEU A 99 7.25 -1.19 2.53
CA LEU A 99 7.02 -1.95 3.75
C LEU A 99 5.56 -1.82 4.16
N TYR A 100 4.92 -2.96 4.38
CA TYR A 100 3.54 -3.03 4.81
C TYR A 100 3.46 -3.65 6.19
N LEU A 101 2.44 -3.27 6.95
CA LEU A 101 2.01 -3.92 8.16
C LEU A 101 0.69 -4.63 7.88
N ALA A 102 0.54 -5.85 8.40
CA ALA A 102 -0.71 -6.59 8.31
C ALA A 102 -0.95 -7.45 9.55
N ASP A 103 -2.21 -7.62 9.92
CA ASP A 103 -2.63 -8.67 10.86
C ASP A 103 -3.27 -9.81 10.07
N VAL A 104 -2.89 -11.05 10.37
CA VAL A 104 -3.44 -12.27 9.75
C VAL A 104 -4.17 -13.10 10.79
N VAL A 105 -5.26 -13.78 10.37
CA VAL A 105 -6.14 -14.53 11.27
C VAL A 105 -5.57 -15.88 11.71
N SER A 106 -4.50 -16.35 11.08
CA SER A 106 -3.85 -17.61 11.43
C SER A 106 -2.33 -17.40 11.51
N PRO A 107 -1.64 -18.08 12.42
CA PRO A 107 -0.19 -17.95 12.54
C PRO A 107 0.53 -18.63 11.37
N LEU A 108 1.51 -17.95 10.81
CA LEU A 108 2.49 -18.56 9.91
C LEU A 108 3.53 -19.35 10.72
N LEU A 109 4.00 -20.46 10.17
CA LEU A 109 5.10 -21.21 10.78
C LEU A 109 6.40 -20.39 10.72
N GLY A 110 7.16 -20.38 11.82
CA GLY A 110 8.43 -19.67 11.91
C GLY A 110 8.29 -18.17 12.21
N ARG A 111 9.43 -17.50 12.24
CA ARG A 111 9.55 -16.06 12.57
C ARG A 111 9.64 -15.16 11.35
N ARG A 112 10.05 -15.70 10.20
CA ARG A 112 10.20 -15.01 8.91
C ARG A 112 10.17 -16.03 7.77
N GLY A 113 9.87 -15.57 6.57
CA GLY A 113 9.87 -16.43 5.40
C GLY A 113 9.67 -15.66 4.09
N ILE A 114 9.58 -16.43 3.03
CA ILE A 114 9.38 -15.96 1.66
C ILE A 114 8.19 -16.71 1.08
N ILE A 115 7.26 -15.97 0.44
CA ILE A 115 6.20 -16.54 -0.38
C ILE A 115 6.59 -16.27 -1.83
N HIS A 116 6.84 -17.31 -2.58
CA HIS A 116 7.23 -17.24 -3.99
C HIS A 116 6.25 -18.07 -4.83
N LEU A 117 5.08 -17.50 -5.09
CA LEU A 117 4.01 -18.14 -5.85
C LEU A 117 3.61 -17.24 -7.02
N PRO A 118 3.58 -17.73 -8.27
CA PRO A 118 3.08 -16.97 -9.40
C PRO A 118 1.58 -16.75 -9.25
N LEU A 119 1.10 -15.53 -9.56
CA LEU A 119 -0.30 -15.15 -9.42
C LEU A 119 -0.95 -14.85 -10.76
N ALA A 120 -2.14 -15.39 -10.97
CA ALA A 120 -3.04 -15.03 -12.06
C ALA A 120 -4.38 -14.52 -11.54
N ARG A 121 -5.15 -13.88 -12.41
CA ARG A 121 -6.55 -13.54 -12.12
C ARG A 121 -7.40 -14.78 -12.28
N LEU A 122 -8.03 -15.25 -11.19
CA LEU A 122 -8.91 -16.41 -11.16
C LEU A 122 -10.36 -16.03 -11.44
N GLN A 123 -10.78 -14.81 -11.06
CA GLN A 123 -12.13 -14.30 -11.25
C GLN A 123 -12.11 -12.83 -11.67
N ARG A 124 -13.07 -12.41 -12.51
CA ARG A 124 -13.16 -11.03 -13.01
C ARG A 124 -13.96 -10.11 -12.10
N HIS A 125 -15.08 -10.55 -11.57
CA HIS A 125 -16.04 -9.74 -10.81
C HIS A 125 -16.57 -10.49 -9.58
N PRO A 126 -16.21 -10.07 -8.35
CA PRO A 126 -15.09 -9.20 -8.02
C PRO A 126 -13.76 -9.79 -8.47
N PRO A 127 -12.72 -8.97 -8.70
CA PRO A 127 -11.44 -9.49 -9.14
C PRO A 127 -10.76 -10.28 -8.02
N VAL A 128 -10.55 -11.59 -8.26
CA VAL A 128 -9.82 -12.50 -7.36
C VAL A 128 -8.55 -12.95 -8.05
N TYR A 129 -7.46 -12.97 -7.31
CA TYR A 129 -6.15 -13.45 -7.76
C TYR A 129 -5.69 -14.60 -6.88
N GLY A 130 -4.96 -15.54 -7.45
CA GLY A 130 -4.43 -16.69 -6.70
C GLY A 130 -3.28 -17.35 -7.43
N PRO A 131 -2.64 -18.34 -6.76
CA PRO A 131 -1.57 -19.14 -7.38
C PRO A 131 -2.06 -19.83 -8.64
N HIS A 132 -1.24 -19.75 -9.70
CA HIS A 132 -1.52 -20.40 -10.96
C HIS A 132 -0.21 -20.65 -11.71
N PRO A 133 0.00 -21.82 -12.36
CA PRO A 133 1.24 -22.14 -13.10
C PRO A 133 1.60 -21.07 -14.14
N ASP A 134 0.62 -20.58 -14.90
CA ASP A 134 0.81 -19.53 -15.91
C ASP A 134 0.73 -18.12 -15.33
N GLY A 135 0.74 -17.99 -14.01
CA GLY A 135 0.68 -16.72 -13.30
C GLY A 135 1.95 -15.89 -13.46
N LYS A 136 1.82 -14.58 -13.23
CA LYS A 136 2.99 -13.69 -13.21
C LYS A 136 3.85 -13.97 -11.98
N PRO A 137 5.18 -14.13 -12.12
CA PRO A 137 6.07 -14.34 -10.97
C PRO A 137 5.91 -13.25 -9.91
N CYS A 138 5.75 -13.67 -8.66
CA CYS A 138 5.58 -12.80 -7.49
C CYS A 138 6.45 -13.29 -6.34
N CYS A 139 6.93 -12.33 -5.52
CA CYS A 139 7.72 -12.63 -4.35
C CYS A 139 7.38 -11.65 -3.22
N THR A 140 7.07 -12.20 -2.05
CA THR A 140 6.79 -11.45 -0.82
C THR A 140 7.64 -12.00 0.33
N LEU A 141 8.43 -11.13 0.94
CA LEU A 141 9.10 -11.42 2.20
C LEU A 141 8.16 -11.07 3.35
N TRP A 142 8.16 -11.89 4.40
CA TRP A 142 7.40 -11.60 5.61
C TRP A 142 8.25 -11.83 6.86
N ARG A 143 7.93 -11.10 7.93
CA ARG A 143 8.53 -11.23 9.26
C ARG A 143 7.45 -11.02 10.32
N LYS A 144 7.36 -11.95 11.26
CA LYS A 144 6.45 -11.86 12.41
C LYS A 144 6.93 -10.74 13.34
N CYS A 145 6.02 -9.88 13.77
CA CYS A 145 6.25 -8.83 14.76
C CYS A 145 5.81 -9.28 16.13
N THR A 146 4.49 -9.48 16.27
CA THR A 146 3.82 -9.88 17.48
C THR A 146 2.81 -10.96 17.15
N GLN A 147 2.36 -11.69 18.17
CA GLN A 147 1.31 -12.70 18.06
C GLN A 147 0.44 -12.58 19.29
N SER A 148 -0.87 -12.47 19.09
CA SER A 148 -1.90 -12.58 20.11
C SER A 148 -2.69 -13.87 19.92
N THR A 149 -3.71 -14.08 20.75
CA THR A 149 -4.66 -15.18 20.59
C THR A 149 -5.43 -15.12 19.27
N ASP A 150 -5.76 -13.91 18.81
CA ASP A 150 -6.70 -13.69 17.72
C ASP A 150 -6.03 -13.38 16.38
N CYS A 151 -4.80 -12.87 16.40
CA CYS A 151 -4.09 -12.53 15.18
C CYS A 151 -2.57 -12.57 15.33
N THR A 152 -1.89 -12.68 14.20
CA THR A 152 -0.43 -12.51 14.09
C THR A 152 -0.12 -11.28 13.28
N ARG A 153 0.65 -10.35 13.83
CA ARG A 153 1.11 -9.15 13.13
C ARG A 153 2.39 -9.41 12.35
N LEU A 154 2.40 -8.98 11.10
CA LEU A 154 3.48 -9.22 10.15
C LEU A 154 3.99 -7.91 9.54
N TRP A 155 5.32 -7.80 9.42
CA TRP A 155 5.93 -6.97 8.40
C TRP A 155 5.96 -7.70 7.08
N LEU A 156 5.53 -7.02 6.00
CA LEU A 156 5.52 -7.55 4.64
C LEU A 156 6.35 -6.65 3.72
N ARG A 157 7.24 -7.26 2.95
CA ARG A 157 8.03 -6.57 1.93
C ARG A 157 7.82 -7.23 0.57
N PRO A 158 6.92 -6.69 -0.28
CA PRO A 158 6.75 -7.19 -1.63
C PRO A 158 7.94 -6.79 -2.50
N LEU A 159 8.62 -7.76 -3.10
CA LEU A 159 9.70 -7.54 -4.08
C LEU A 159 9.13 -7.28 -5.48
N THR A 160 7.89 -7.64 -5.71
CA THR A 160 7.09 -7.39 -6.91
C THR A 160 5.85 -6.57 -6.53
N GLY A 161 5.01 -6.19 -7.50
CA GLY A 161 3.82 -5.36 -7.24
C GLY A 161 2.64 -5.82 -8.11
N ARG A 162 2.19 -7.07 -7.95
CA ARG A 162 1.02 -7.58 -8.67
C ARG A 162 -0.27 -7.22 -7.92
N SER A 163 -1.38 -7.20 -8.65
CA SER A 163 -2.70 -6.95 -8.04
C SER A 163 -2.99 -7.96 -6.93
N HIS A 164 -3.50 -7.50 -5.82
CA HIS A 164 -3.80 -8.27 -4.61
C HIS A 164 -2.65 -9.14 -4.08
N GLN A 165 -1.38 -8.87 -4.47
CA GLN A 165 -0.26 -9.78 -4.21
C GLN A 165 -0.15 -10.21 -2.74
N LEU A 166 -0.11 -9.27 -1.81
CA LEU A 166 0.05 -9.57 -0.38
C LEU A 166 -1.13 -10.38 0.14
N ARG A 167 -2.33 -10.01 -0.26
CA ARG A 167 -3.59 -10.65 0.12
C ARG A 167 -3.65 -12.09 -0.38
N ALA A 168 -3.45 -12.28 -1.70
CA ALA A 168 -3.48 -13.60 -2.34
C ALA A 168 -2.34 -14.52 -1.84
N HIS A 169 -1.12 -13.98 -1.63
CA HIS A 169 0.00 -14.74 -1.09
C HIS A 169 -0.27 -15.25 0.32
N LEU A 170 -0.74 -14.37 1.22
CA LEU A 170 -1.03 -14.76 2.60
C LEU A 170 -2.19 -15.76 2.69
N ALA A 171 -3.25 -15.55 1.91
CA ALA A 171 -4.35 -16.51 1.82
C ALA A 171 -3.89 -17.88 1.31
N ALA A 172 -3.03 -17.91 0.29
CA ALA A 172 -2.52 -19.15 -0.29
C ALA A 172 -1.66 -19.98 0.67
N VAL A 173 -1.06 -19.35 1.69
CA VAL A 173 -0.31 -20.06 2.74
C VAL A 173 -1.14 -20.27 4.03
N GLY A 174 -2.45 -20.12 3.96
CA GLY A 174 -3.38 -20.39 5.07
C GLY A 174 -3.43 -19.30 6.15
N ALA A 175 -2.87 -18.11 5.90
CA ALA A 175 -2.84 -16.99 6.81
C ALA A 175 -3.47 -15.72 6.17
N PRO A 176 -4.77 -15.72 5.84
CA PRO A 176 -5.42 -14.58 5.22
C PRO A 176 -5.39 -13.34 6.12
N ILE A 177 -5.42 -12.17 5.50
CA ILE A 177 -5.41 -10.88 6.20
C ILE A 177 -6.74 -10.69 6.94
N HIS A 178 -6.68 -10.20 8.19
CA HIS A 178 -7.84 -9.88 8.99
C HIS A 178 -8.77 -8.89 8.28
N ALA A 179 -10.07 -9.18 8.29
CA ALA A 179 -11.13 -8.42 7.61
C ALA A 179 -10.94 -8.25 6.09
N ASP A 180 -10.22 -9.17 5.43
CA ASP A 180 -10.16 -9.21 3.97
C ASP A 180 -11.41 -9.88 3.40
N ARG A 181 -12.34 -9.07 2.86
CA ARG A 181 -13.65 -9.53 2.35
C ARG A 181 -13.57 -10.48 1.16
N ILE A 182 -12.39 -10.65 0.53
CA ILE A 182 -12.21 -11.51 -0.64
C ILE A 182 -11.50 -12.80 -0.27
N TYR A 183 -10.54 -12.74 0.65
CA TYR A 183 -9.61 -13.84 0.92
C TYR A 183 -9.71 -14.42 2.32
N ALA A 184 -10.38 -13.74 3.27
CA ALA A 184 -10.62 -14.24 4.62
C ALA A 184 -12.07 -14.73 4.81
N PRO A 185 -12.35 -15.59 5.81
CA PRO A 185 -13.71 -15.90 6.24
C PRO A 185 -14.49 -14.63 6.59
N SER A 186 -15.78 -14.59 6.23
CA SER A 186 -16.55 -13.36 6.01
C SER A 186 -17.10 -12.65 7.25
N ASP A 187 -16.93 -13.15 8.47
CA ASP A 187 -17.67 -12.65 9.64
C ASP A 187 -16.99 -11.51 10.40
N VAL A 188 -15.77 -11.13 9.98
CA VAL A 188 -15.02 -10.08 10.64
C VAL A 188 -15.41 -8.71 10.09
N GLN A 189 -15.98 -7.86 10.97
CA GLN A 189 -16.34 -6.48 10.66
C GLN A 189 -15.12 -5.54 10.82
N GLY A 190 -15.13 -4.43 10.08
CA GLY A 190 -14.11 -3.41 10.21
C GLY A 190 -13.24 -3.23 8.96
N PRO A 191 -12.20 -2.39 9.04
CA PRO A 191 -11.26 -2.18 7.95
C PRO A 191 -10.33 -3.38 7.79
N MET A 192 -9.92 -3.67 6.56
CA MET A 192 -8.89 -4.67 6.29
C MET A 192 -7.56 -4.26 6.92
N HIS A 193 -6.95 -5.16 7.70
CA HIS A 193 -5.69 -4.89 8.40
C HIS A 193 -4.48 -5.04 7.47
N LEU A 194 -4.42 -4.22 6.42
CA LEU A 194 -3.28 -4.09 5.51
C LEU A 194 -2.95 -2.62 5.30
N HIS A 195 -1.76 -2.22 5.68
CA HIS A 195 -1.33 -0.83 5.66
C HIS A 195 0.04 -0.65 5.01
N ALA A 196 0.12 0.19 3.97
CA ALA A 196 1.36 0.56 3.29
C ALA A 196 2.14 1.57 4.15
N HIS A 197 2.92 1.07 5.11
CA HIS A 197 3.51 1.87 6.18
C HIS A 197 4.72 2.71 5.74
N ALA A 198 5.59 2.19 4.89
CA ALA A 198 6.79 2.94 4.50
C ALA A 198 7.15 2.76 3.03
N LEU A 199 7.70 3.86 2.48
CA LEU A 199 8.34 3.92 1.16
C LEU A 199 9.78 4.40 1.32
N SER A 200 10.71 3.79 0.57
CA SER A 200 12.09 4.26 0.48
C SER A 200 12.62 4.08 -0.95
N PHE A 201 13.21 5.12 -1.49
CA PHE A 201 13.82 5.13 -2.83
C PHE A 201 14.93 6.19 -2.92
N ARG A 202 15.73 6.14 -3.97
CA ARG A 202 16.63 7.26 -4.33
C ARG A 202 15.83 8.20 -5.24
N ASP A 203 15.75 9.47 -4.85
CA ASP A 203 15.04 10.49 -5.62
C ASP A 203 15.68 10.64 -7.01
N PRO A 204 14.89 10.57 -8.09
CA PRO A 204 15.44 10.69 -9.45
C PRO A 204 15.84 12.12 -9.81
N PHE A 205 15.45 13.14 -9.02
CA PHE A 205 15.70 14.55 -9.32
C PHE A 205 16.93 15.11 -8.60
N ASP A 206 17.12 14.78 -7.32
CA ASP A 206 18.23 15.27 -6.51
C ASP A 206 19.18 14.16 -6.01
N GLN A 207 18.89 12.90 -6.36
CA GLN A 207 19.67 11.71 -5.99
C GLN A 207 19.76 11.42 -4.49
N ARG A 208 19.03 12.13 -3.63
CA ARG A 208 18.98 11.88 -2.19
C ARG A 208 18.14 10.65 -1.88
N ARG A 209 18.42 10.04 -0.74
CA ARG A 209 17.61 8.92 -0.25
C ARG A 209 16.37 9.44 0.46
N VAL A 210 15.22 9.14 -0.10
CA VAL A 210 13.92 9.43 0.49
C VAL A 210 13.48 8.24 1.33
N ARG A 211 12.97 8.52 2.53
CA ARG A 211 12.35 7.56 3.44
C ARG A 211 11.13 8.22 4.06
N VAL A 212 9.96 7.68 3.79
CA VAL A 212 8.69 8.19 4.28
C VAL A 212 7.96 7.11 5.04
N ARG A 213 7.33 7.48 6.15
CA ARG A 213 6.49 6.60 6.96
C ARG A 213 5.14 7.25 7.19
N SER A 214 4.08 6.43 7.16
CA SER A 214 2.74 6.85 7.56
C SER A 214 2.57 6.79 9.08
N VAL A 215 1.58 7.51 9.55
CA VAL A 215 1.00 7.27 10.89
C VAL A 215 0.35 5.88 10.88
N LEU A 216 0.44 5.18 12.00
CA LEU A 216 -0.20 3.87 12.10
C LEU A 216 -1.71 3.98 12.20
N PRO A 217 -2.46 3.11 11.52
CA PRO A 217 -3.89 3.00 11.71
C PRO A 217 -4.21 2.53 13.14
N SER A 218 -5.41 2.87 13.62
CA SER A 218 -5.84 2.60 15.00
C SER A 218 -5.65 1.14 15.41
N TRP A 219 -5.97 0.19 14.53
CA TRP A 219 -5.81 -1.24 14.78
C TRP A 219 -4.35 -1.67 14.99
N ALA A 220 -3.37 -0.87 14.57
CA ALA A 220 -1.95 -1.19 14.63
C ALA A 220 -1.21 -0.47 15.76
N GLN A 221 -1.86 0.41 16.52
CA GLN A 221 -1.20 1.24 17.54
C GLN A 221 -0.78 0.42 18.78
N ALA A 222 -1.55 -0.61 19.13
CA ALA A 222 -1.15 -1.52 20.19
C ALA A 222 0.10 -2.32 19.79
N ASP A 223 1.02 -2.55 20.75
CA ASP A 223 2.27 -3.31 20.58
C ASP A 223 3.27 -2.75 19.56
N TRP A 224 3.08 -1.50 19.15
CA TRP A 224 3.92 -0.87 18.12
C TRP A 224 5.41 -0.89 18.46
N ALA A 225 5.80 -0.57 19.69
CA ALA A 225 7.21 -0.49 20.10
C ALA A 225 7.95 -1.81 19.90
N GLN A 226 7.26 -2.95 20.08
CA GLN A 226 7.80 -4.28 19.82
C GLN A 226 7.88 -4.58 18.32
N ALA A 227 6.82 -4.23 17.57
CA ALA A 227 6.76 -4.43 16.12
C ALA A 227 7.85 -3.64 15.39
N GLU A 228 8.14 -2.42 15.83
CA GLU A 228 9.15 -1.56 15.22
C GLU A 228 10.56 -2.12 15.32
N LYS A 229 10.93 -2.72 16.45
CA LYS A 229 12.26 -3.35 16.66
C LYS A 229 12.51 -4.52 15.69
N LEU A 230 11.46 -5.13 15.14
CA LEU A 230 11.53 -6.31 14.30
C LEU A 230 11.41 -6.00 12.79
N ARG A 231 11.50 -4.74 12.35
CA ARG A 231 11.51 -4.39 10.93
C ARG A 231 12.67 -5.07 10.16
N PHE A 232 12.51 -5.16 8.84
CA PHE A 232 13.61 -5.63 7.99
C PHE A 232 14.79 -4.66 8.05
N ALA A 233 15.99 -5.18 8.31
CA ALA A 233 17.22 -4.39 8.25
C ALA A 233 17.37 -3.74 6.85
N GLY A 234 17.81 -2.49 6.81
CA GLY A 234 18.03 -1.74 5.57
C GLY A 234 16.85 -0.91 5.07
N MET A 235 15.71 -0.91 5.75
CA MET A 235 14.59 0.02 5.52
C MET A 235 14.51 1.11 6.62
N GLY A 236 15.52 1.20 7.44
CA GLY A 236 15.71 2.29 8.40
C GLY A 236 16.24 3.56 7.77
#